data_8d339278f6490f1609b049e2e8f24cfd
#
_entry.id   8d339278f6490f1609b049e2e8f24cfd
#
_cell.length_a   1.000
_cell.length_b   1.000
_cell.length_c   1.000
_cell.angle_alpha   90.00
_cell.angle_beta   90.00
_cell.angle_gamma   90.00
#
_symmetry.space_group_name_H-M   'P 1'
#
loop_
_entity.id
_entity.type
_entity.pdbx_description
1 polymer ?
#
loop_
_entity_poly.entity_id
_entity_poly.type
_entity_poly.pdbx_seq_one_letter_code
_entity_poly.pdbx_strand_id
1 'polypeptide(L)'
;MQILDQKFHWMPRGVILQKRVGKEIKFEEMVLICIKNTVNDLIIPHPITDFIRKTYRNRGVGYHTQLKAARVICKFLNFIYSNIEDDVVGYRELQIKGLKGLKLKHGGDFITHLTCEGVSFNHSDYCEGTITKLYIYLREHGLIDEDFQVIYRKDGKRIGHPLSLFSKSIFDIERPNRNQTNEKHKLKDFGPNRYRLVYEFIEEAESSDIALGVCFQFLAGLRVGVTRESIYEKGFRGNDGMWLVIEDNQEHLFRHLSSRYDVQVKRPREVFVLDDEKLWGIYHIHMERLEKLKKQFKNKESNALFISRSTGLALSGTGYAKRFLRIKERFLEKLRINRRYEDLEFLTSLPWSTHIGRGVFTNFLIDLGLSIEEIANLRGDKTLTATLEYIEKRTSYSKIKEHVNILSSVYGEGVDDADFYEDSSNKRQVYDRYISRWGGLKSGSRIY
;
A
#
# COMPACT_ATOMS: atom_id res chain seq x y z
N MET A 1 3.37 -45.65 23.50
CA MET A 1 2.57 -45.24 22.33
C MET A 1 3.13 -43.88 21.92
N GLN A 2 4.03 -43.87 20.95
CA GLN A 2 4.59 -42.62 20.42
C GLN A 2 3.43 -41.84 19.81
N ILE A 3 3.09 -40.68 20.42
CA ILE A 3 2.21 -39.69 19.81
C ILE A 3 3.05 -39.15 18.67
N LEU A 4 2.65 -39.54 17.45
CA LEU A 4 3.18 -39.01 16.21
C LEU A 4 3.19 -37.49 16.29
N ASP A 5 4.32 -36.87 15.96
CA ASP A 5 4.51 -35.43 15.77
C ASP A 5 3.53 -34.85 14.75
N GLN A 6 2.29 -34.67 15.16
CA GLN A 6 1.32 -33.96 14.36
C GLN A 6 1.60 -32.46 14.50
N LYS A 7 2.49 -31.94 13.66
CA LYS A 7 2.76 -30.50 13.60
C LYS A 7 1.54 -29.78 13.02
N PHE A 8 0.87 -29.02 13.85
CA PHE A 8 -0.21 -28.14 13.45
C PHE A 8 0.33 -26.74 13.20
N HIS A 9 -0.21 -26.08 12.18
CA HIS A 9 0.14 -24.70 11.86
C HIS A 9 -1.11 -23.85 11.71
N TRP A 10 -1.18 -22.75 12.44
CA TRP A 10 -2.28 -21.78 12.34
C TRP A 10 -2.07 -20.86 11.14
N MET A 11 -3.10 -20.71 10.32
CA MET A 11 -3.04 -19.90 9.13
C MET A 11 -4.37 -19.17 8.85
N PRO A 12 -4.33 -17.93 8.32
CA PRO A 12 -5.53 -17.25 7.86
C PRO A 12 -5.90 -17.75 6.46
N ARG A 13 -7.19 -17.94 6.22
CA ARG A 13 -7.73 -18.31 4.91
C ARG A 13 -8.90 -17.39 4.54
N GLY A 14 -8.81 -16.76 3.37
CA GLY A 14 -9.93 -16.03 2.82
C GLY A 14 -10.96 -16.98 2.19
N VAL A 15 -12.23 -16.68 2.41
CA VAL A 15 -13.35 -17.40 1.80
C VAL A 15 -14.38 -16.39 1.31
N ILE A 16 -15.12 -16.79 0.29
CA ILE A 16 -16.28 -16.05 -0.20
C ILE A 16 -17.50 -16.80 0.28
N LEU A 17 -18.29 -16.15 1.13
CA LEU A 17 -19.56 -16.69 1.60
C LEU A 17 -20.68 -16.20 0.71
N GLN A 18 -21.53 -17.13 0.31
CA GLN A 18 -22.77 -16.83 -0.37
C GLN A 18 -23.87 -16.64 0.69
N LYS A 19 -24.46 -15.45 0.71
CA LYS A 19 -25.53 -15.11 1.64
C LYS A 19 -26.78 -14.72 0.87
N ARG A 20 -27.89 -15.37 1.17
CA ARG A 20 -29.18 -14.99 0.63
C ARG A 20 -29.77 -13.85 1.47
N VAL A 21 -30.08 -12.72 0.85
CA VAL A 21 -30.75 -11.58 1.47
C VAL A 21 -32.04 -11.32 0.70
N GLY A 22 -33.14 -11.80 1.21
CA GLY A 22 -34.42 -11.82 0.49
C GLY A 22 -34.34 -12.71 -0.77
N LYS A 23 -34.58 -12.11 -1.93
CA LYS A 23 -34.48 -12.80 -3.25
C LYS A 23 -33.07 -12.73 -3.86
N GLU A 24 -32.19 -11.89 -3.31
CA GLU A 24 -30.85 -11.67 -3.85
C GLU A 24 -29.81 -12.56 -3.19
N ILE A 25 -28.83 -13.00 -3.98
CA ILE A 25 -27.65 -13.70 -3.50
C ILE A 25 -26.51 -12.68 -3.44
N LYS A 26 -26.03 -12.41 -2.24
CA LYS A 26 -24.85 -11.56 -2.01
C LYS A 26 -23.64 -12.40 -1.68
N PHE A 27 -22.51 -12.02 -2.27
CA PHE A 27 -21.21 -12.63 -2.00
C PHE A 27 -20.47 -11.76 -1.00
N GLU A 28 -20.09 -12.33 0.12
CA GLU A 28 -19.36 -11.62 1.18
C GLU A 28 -18.01 -12.28 1.42
N GLU A 29 -16.98 -11.48 1.43
CA GLU A 29 -15.62 -11.94 1.76
C GLU A 29 -15.44 -12.02 3.27
N MET A 30 -14.85 -13.10 3.72
CA MET A 30 -14.55 -13.35 5.13
C MET A 30 -13.18 -13.99 5.29
N VAL A 31 -12.50 -13.67 6.39
CA VAL A 31 -11.26 -14.33 6.78
C VAL A 31 -11.53 -15.34 7.88
N LEU A 32 -11.14 -16.57 7.63
CA LEU A 32 -11.13 -17.64 8.61
C LEU A 32 -9.75 -17.78 9.23
N ILE A 33 -9.71 -18.16 10.50
CA ILE A 33 -8.51 -18.70 11.15
C ILE A 33 -8.64 -20.21 11.10
N CYS A 34 -7.65 -20.85 10.48
CA CYS A 34 -7.63 -22.31 10.26
C CYS A 34 -6.42 -22.93 10.91
N ILE A 35 -6.55 -24.21 11.26
CA ILE A 35 -5.44 -25.08 11.63
C ILE A 35 -5.15 -25.98 10.43
N LYS A 36 -3.90 -25.97 9.98
CA LYS A 36 -3.39 -26.89 8.97
C LYS A 36 -2.62 -28.01 9.66
N ASN A 37 -2.99 -29.24 9.40
CA ASN A 37 -2.17 -30.40 9.74
C ASN A 37 -1.07 -30.52 8.66
N THR A 38 0.19 -30.42 9.05
CA THR A 38 1.33 -30.43 8.12
C THR A 38 1.64 -31.81 7.55
N VAL A 39 1.11 -32.87 8.14
CA VAL A 39 1.34 -34.25 7.70
C VAL A 39 0.43 -34.64 6.53
N ASN A 40 -0.85 -34.25 6.60
CA ASN A 40 -1.85 -34.64 5.60
C ASN A 40 -2.49 -33.45 4.85
N ASP A 41 -1.94 -32.24 5.05
CA ASP A 41 -2.43 -31.00 4.44
C ASP A 41 -3.89 -30.63 4.75
N LEU A 42 -4.52 -31.32 5.71
CA LEU A 42 -5.91 -31.04 6.09
C LEU A 42 -5.99 -29.64 6.75
N ILE A 43 -6.94 -28.84 6.26
CA ILE A 43 -7.18 -27.48 6.77
C ILE A 43 -8.57 -27.42 7.40
N ILE A 44 -8.62 -27.13 8.68
CA ILE A 44 -9.85 -27.09 9.46
C ILE A 44 -10.09 -25.67 9.98
N PRO A 45 -11.25 -25.03 9.72
CA PRO A 45 -11.61 -23.77 10.33
C PRO A 45 -11.70 -23.89 11.86
N HIS A 46 -11.14 -22.91 12.58
CA HIS A 46 -11.18 -22.89 14.03
C HIS A 46 -12.22 -21.88 14.57
N PRO A 47 -12.92 -22.17 15.68
CA PRO A 47 -13.95 -21.31 16.27
C PRO A 47 -13.46 -19.88 16.61
N ILE A 48 -12.18 -19.68 16.87
CA ILE A 48 -11.58 -18.35 17.08
C ILE A 48 -11.78 -17.40 15.89
N THR A 49 -12.18 -17.91 14.75
CA THR A 49 -12.65 -17.13 13.59
C THR A 49 -13.77 -16.16 13.99
N ASP A 50 -14.57 -16.50 15.01
CA ASP A 50 -15.66 -15.67 15.49
C ASP A 50 -15.17 -14.33 16.04
N PHE A 51 -13.95 -14.29 16.58
CA PHE A 51 -13.26 -13.04 16.93
C PHE A 51 -13.11 -12.11 15.72
N ILE A 52 -12.64 -12.61 14.59
CA ILE A 52 -12.51 -11.81 13.36
C ILE A 52 -13.88 -11.33 12.89
N ARG A 53 -14.88 -12.21 12.92
CA ARG A 53 -16.25 -11.89 12.53
C ARG A 53 -16.83 -10.78 13.38
N LYS A 54 -16.82 -10.91 14.71
CA LYS A 54 -17.46 -9.98 15.64
C LYS A 54 -16.68 -8.66 15.76
N THR A 55 -15.36 -8.73 15.85
CA THR A 55 -14.52 -7.56 16.11
C THR A 55 -14.29 -6.69 14.87
N TYR A 56 -14.26 -7.30 13.69
CA TYR A 56 -13.92 -6.59 12.45
C TYR A 56 -15.05 -6.62 11.43
N ARG A 57 -15.49 -7.79 10.98
CA ARG A 57 -16.45 -7.91 9.87
C ARG A 57 -17.80 -7.27 10.19
N ASN A 58 -18.41 -7.62 11.30
CA ASN A 58 -19.72 -7.11 11.69
C ASN A 58 -19.72 -5.60 11.97
N ARG A 59 -18.53 -4.99 12.09
CA ARG A 59 -18.33 -3.54 12.21
C ARG A 59 -17.99 -2.86 10.89
N GLY A 60 -18.19 -3.54 9.76
CA GLY A 60 -17.95 -2.99 8.42
C GLY A 60 -16.47 -2.80 8.08
N VAL A 61 -15.56 -3.48 8.80
CA VAL A 61 -14.12 -3.36 8.56
C VAL A 61 -13.75 -4.18 7.32
N GLY A 62 -13.05 -3.54 6.38
CA GLY A 62 -12.68 -4.15 5.11
C GLY A 62 -11.79 -5.39 5.24
N TYR A 63 -11.87 -6.27 4.26
CA TYR A 63 -11.21 -7.58 4.21
C TYR A 63 -9.70 -7.55 4.56
N HIS A 64 -8.92 -6.60 4.00
CA HIS A 64 -7.48 -6.53 4.28
C HIS A 64 -7.15 -6.28 5.76
N THR A 65 -7.99 -5.51 6.45
CA THR A 65 -7.81 -5.30 7.88
C THR A 65 -8.16 -6.55 8.67
N GLN A 66 -9.20 -7.29 8.26
CA GLN A 66 -9.52 -8.60 8.82
C GLN A 66 -8.36 -9.57 8.63
N LEU A 67 -7.81 -9.66 7.40
CA LEU A 67 -6.68 -10.53 7.08
C LEU A 67 -5.42 -10.17 7.87
N LYS A 68 -5.14 -8.87 8.00
CA LYS A 68 -4.01 -8.39 8.80
C LYS A 68 -4.14 -8.79 10.26
N ALA A 69 -5.32 -8.63 10.85
CA ALA A 69 -5.61 -9.06 12.21
C ALA A 69 -5.50 -10.58 12.35
N ALA A 70 -6.09 -11.36 11.44
CA ALA A 70 -6.01 -12.81 11.45
C ALA A 70 -4.57 -13.33 11.36
N ARG A 71 -3.70 -12.67 10.56
CA ARG A 71 -2.27 -13.00 10.50
C ARG A 71 -1.56 -12.82 11.85
N VAL A 72 -1.88 -11.73 12.56
CA VAL A 72 -1.33 -11.52 13.90
C VAL A 72 -1.78 -12.60 14.86
N ILE A 73 -3.08 -12.94 14.85
CA ILE A 73 -3.61 -13.99 15.72
C ILE A 73 -2.99 -15.35 15.39
N CYS A 74 -2.86 -15.70 14.11
CA CYS A 74 -2.21 -16.95 13.72
C CYS A 74 -0.74 -16.97 14.14
N LYS A 75 0.00 -15.85 13.99
CA LYS A 75 1.39 -15.75 14.46
C LYS A 75 1.49 -15.96 15.97
N PHE A 76 0.59 -15.34 16.73
CA PHE A 76 0.51 -15.51 18.18
C PHE A 76 0.21 -16.97 18.56
N LEU A 77 -0.78 -17.59 17.94
CA LEU A 77 -1.14 -18.98 18.22
C LEU A 77 -0.02 -19.97 17.83
N ASN A 78 0.70 -19.72 16.75
CA ASN A 78 1.87 -20.50 16.38
C ASN A 78 2.99 -20.35 17.39
N PHE A 79 3.22 -19.12 17.89
CA PHE A 79 4.18 -18.86 18.96
C PHE A 79 3.82 -19.63 20.23
N ILE A 80 2.56 -19.58 20.66
CA ILE A 80 2.07 -20.35 21.82
C ILE A 80 2.29 -21.85 21.60
N TYR A 81 1.92 -22.36 20.43
CA TYR A 81 2.02 -23.78 20.11
C TYR A 81 3.47 -24.26 20.10
N SER A 82 4.41 -23.49 19.52
CA SER A 82 5.83 -23.82 19.55
C SER A 82 6.37 -23.89 20.98
N ASN A 83 6.02 -22.94 21.85
CA ASN A 83 6.46 -22.96 23.25
C ASN A 83 5.88 -24.14 24.07
N ILE A 84 4.69 -24.63 23.68
CA ILE A 84 4.10 -25.85 24.25
C ILE A 84 4.89 -27.07 23.78
N GLU A 85 5.21 -27.18 22.48
CA GLU A 85 6.00 -28.29 21.92
C GLU A 85 7.42 -28.33 22.51
N ASP A 86 8.03 -27.16 22.69
CA ASP A 86 9.39 -27.02 23.28
C ASP A 86 9.40 -27.15 24.81
N ASP A 87 8.29 -27.50 25.44
CA ASP A 87 8.09 -27.66 26.90
C ASP A 87 8.59 -26.46 27.72
N VAL A 88 8.37 -25.23 27.21
CA VAL A 88 8.80 -24.02 27.89
C VAL A 88 8.05 -23.83 29.21
N VAL A 89 8.77 -23.49 30.26
CA VAL A 89 8.21 -23.26 31.59
C VAL A 89 7.14 -22.15 31.54
N GLY A 90 5.95 -22.47 32.06
CA GLY A 90 4.79 -21.55 32.05
C GLY A 90 3.79 -21.82 30.91
N TYR A 91 4.15 -22.67 29.94
CA TYR A 91 3.26 -23.07 28.84
C TYR A 91 2.61 -24.45 29.02
N ARG A 92 3.07 -25.26 29.97
CA ARG A 92 2.51 -26.61 30.28
C ARG A 92 1.03 -26.56 30.60
N GLU A 93 0.56 -25.54 31.31
CA GLU A 93 -0.83 -25.40 31.69
C GLU A 93 -1.73 -25.25 30.46
N LEU A 94 -1.23 -24.64 29.36
CA LEU A 94 -1.95 -24.50 28.09
C LEU A 94 -2.14 -25.84 27.38
N GLN A 95 -1.25 -26.80 27.57
CA GLN A 95 -1.38 -28.15 27.01
C GLN A 95 -2.60 -28.87 27.60
N ILE A 96 -2.86 -28.63 28.88
CA ILE A 96 -3.97 -29.27 29.62
C ILE A 96 -5.28 -28.49 29.48
N LYS A 97 -5.23 -27.18 29.70
CA LYS A 97 -6.42 -26.31 29.76
C LYS A 97 -6.80 -25.66 28.44
N GLY A 98 -5.94 -25.78 27.41
CA GLY A 98 -6.10 -25.06 26.14
C GLY A 98 -6.15 -23.53 26.35
N LEU A 99 -7.04 -22.84 25.66
CA LEU A 99 -7.16 -21.38 25.74
C LEU A 99 -7.54 -20.89 27.15
N LYS A 100 -8.20 -21.71 27.99
CA LYS A 100 -8.53 -21.32 29.37
C LYS A 100 -7.28 -21.03 30.21
N GLY A 101 -6.18 -21.73 29.95
CA GLY A 101 -4.90 -21.47 30.59
C GLY A 101 -4.14 -20.24 30.09
N LEU A 102 -4.66 -19.51 29.12
CA LEU A 102 -3.97 -18.35 28.53
C LEU A 102 -3.92 -17.18 29.51
N LYS A 103 -2.71 -16.71 29.82
CA LYS A 103 -2.41 -15.62 30.75
C LYS A 103 -1.84 -14.41 30.03
N LEU A 104 -1.94 -13.22 30.62
CA LEU A 104 -1.35 -11.98 30.08
C LEU A 104 0.16 -12.13 29.84
N LYS A 105 0.84 -12.91 30.68
CA LYS A 105 2.27 -13.24 30.48
C LYS A 105 2.55 -13.75 29.07
N HIS A 106 1.75 -14.68 28.55
CA HIS A 106 1.96 -15.25 27.21
C HIS A 106 1.86 -14.21 26.09
N GLY A 107 0.98 -13.20 26.26
CA GLY A 107 0.91 -12.06 25.35
C GLY A 107 2.14 -11.14 25.45
N GLY A 108 2.65 -10.94 26.68
CA GLY A 108 3.89 -10.19 26.93
C GLY A 108 5.10 -10.87 26.32
N ASP A 109 5.25 -12.18 26.52
CA ASP A 109 6.32 -13.01 25.96
C ASP A 109 6.30 -12.94 24.41
N PHE A 110 5.10 -12.94 23.82
CA PHE A 110 4.98 -12.78 22.35
C PHE A 110 5.44 -11.40 21.87
N ILE A 111 5.16 -10.32 22.59
CA ILE A 111 5.61 -8.97 22.23
C ILE A 111 7.15 -8.91 22.29
N THR A 112 7.74 -9.48 23.35
CA THR A 112 9.20 -9.61 23.50
C THR A 112 9.80 -10.44 22.36
N HIS A 113 9.19 -11.57 22.02
CA HIS A 113 9.60 -12.40 20.87
C HIS A 113 9.60 -11.60 19.55
N LEU A 114 8.54 -10.79 19.28
CA LEU A 114 8.52 -9.93 18.10
C LEU A 114 9.67 -8.91 18.09
N THR A 115 10.07 -8.42 19.24
CA THR A 115 11.19 -7.49 19.39
C THR A 115 12.52 -8.19 19.07
N CYS A 116 12.71 -9.39 19.57
CA CYS A 116 13.88 -10.22 19.28
C CYS A 116 13.98 -10.59 17.78
N GLU A 117 12.85 -10.78 17.11
CA GLU A 117 12.81 -10.98 15.66
C GLU A 117 13.12 -9.70 14.86
N GLY A 118 13.37 -8.56 15.49
CA GLY A 118 13.67 -7.29 14.82
C GLY A 118 12.45 -6.63 14.14
N VAL A 119 11.24 -6.91 14.62
CA VAL A 119 10.01 -6.31 14.10
C VAL A 119 9.99 -4.81 14.43
N SER A 120 9.54 -3.96 13.48
CA SER A 120 9.47 -2.51 13.68
C SER A 120 8.48 -2.14 14.80
N PHE A 121 8.74 -1.01 15.48
CA PHE A 121 7.87 -0.50 16.54
C PHE A 121 6.40 -0.40 16.10
N ASN A 122 6.12 0.18 14.93
CA ASN A 122 4.75 0.32 14.42
C ASN A 122 4.04 -1.02 14.19
N HIS A 123 4.79 -2.06 13.78
CA HIS A 123 4.21 -3.38 13.59
C HIS A 123 4.00 -4.08 14.93
N SER A 124 4.92 -3.95 15.89
CA SER A 124 4.77 -4.47 17.25
C SER A 124 3.57 -3.83 17.96
N ASP A 125 3.43 -2.48 17.90
CA ASP A 125 2.27 -1.76 18.45
C ASP A 125 0.93 -2.24 17.84
N TYR A 126 0.91 -2.49 16.53
CA TYR A 126 -0.27 -3.07 15.88
C TYR A 126 -0.57 -4.49 16.37
N CYS A 127 0.44 -5.33 16.54
CA CYS A 127 0.30 -6.69 17.07
C CYS A 127 -0.22 -6.65 18.50
N GLU A 128 0.38 -5.83 19.36
CA GLU A 128 -0.02 -5.62 20.76
C GLU A 128 -1.49 -5.19 20.85
N GLY A 129 -1.92 -4.20 20.06
CA GLY A 129 -3.30 -3.75 20.03
C GLY A 129 -4.28 -4.82 19.49
N THR A 130 -3.83 -5.68 18.59
CA THR A 130 -4.66 -6.79 18.06
C THR A 130 -4.84 -7.89 19.10
N ILE A 131 -3.75 -8.27 19.81
CA ILE A 131 -3.80 -9.27 20.88
C ILE A 131 -4.60 -8.75 22.06
N THR A 132 -4.45 -7.47 22.44
CA THR A 132 -5.29 -6.82 23.46
C THR A 132 -6.77 -7.04 23.15
N LYS A 133 -7.22 -6.82 21.94
CA LYS A 133 -8.61 -7.06 21.52
C LYS A 133 -8.99 -8.54 21.60
N LEU A 134 -8.06 -9.44 21.27
CA LEU A 134 -8.29 -10.88 21.38
C LEU A 134 -8.51 -11.29 22.85
N TYR A 135 -7.64 -10.86 23.76
CA TYR A 135 -7.79 -11.16 25.20
C TYR A 135 -9.12 -10.62 25.75
N ILE A 136 -9.49 -9.41 25.42
CA ILE A 136 -10.78 -8.83 25.82
C ILE A 136 -11.94 -9.71 25.31
N TYR A 137 -11.90 -10.08 24.02
CA TYR A 137 -12.90 -10.96 23.43
C TYR A 137 -12.97 -12.31 24.12
N LEU A 138 -11.82 -12.95 24.39
CA LEU A 138 -11.77 -14.25 25.05
C LEU A 138 -12.35 -14.19 26.47
N ARG A 139 -12.03 -13.12 27.24
CA ARG A 139 -12.59 -12.92 28.59
C ARG A 139 -14.10 -12.69 28.53
N GLU A 140 -14.59 -11.81 27.65
CA GLU A 140 -16.02 -11.51 27.50
C GLU A 140 -16.85 -12.75 27.13
N HIS A 141 -16.23 -13.76 26.54
CA HIS A 141 -16.86 -15.02 26.16
C HIS A 141 -16.53 -16.19 27.12
N GLY A 142 -15.89 -15.93 28.24
CA GLY A 142 -15.54 -16.98 29.22
C GLY A 142 -14.58 -18.04 28.69
N LEU A 143 -13.74 -17.68 27.72
CA LEU A 143 -12.79 -18.59 27.06
C LEU A 143 -11.41 -18.59 27.69
N ILE A 144 -11.13 -17.69 28.61
CA ILE A 144 -9.93 -17.62 29.46
C ILE A 144 -10.32 -17.43 30.91
N ASP A 145 -9.52 -17.98 31.81
CA ASP A 145 -9.75 -17.90 33.27
C ASP A 145 -9.10 -16.63 33.86
N GLU A 146 -8.19 -15.96 33.13
CA GLU A 146 -7.48 -14.79 33.61
C GLU A 146 -8.39 -13.56 33.66
N ASP A 147 -8.42 -12.92 34.83
CA ASP A 147 -9.15 -11.66 35.03
C ASP A 147 -8.21 -10.45 34.93
N PHE A 148 -8.65 -9.37 34.25
CA PHE A 148 -7.91 -8.13 34.09
C PHE A 148 -8.87 -6.95 33.86
N GLN A 149 -8.43 -5.75 34.23
CA GLN A 149 -9.20 -4.54 33.96
C GLN A 149 -8.91 -3.98 32.57
N VAL A 150 -9.97 -3.60 31.85
CA VAL A 150 -9.87 -2.93 30.56
C VAL A 150 -10.04 -1.43 30.76
N ILE A 151 -9.02 -0.69 30.37
CA ILE A 151 -9.04 0.78 30.42
C ILE A 151 -9.18 1.28 28.98
N TYR A 152 -10.13 2.20 28.76
CA TYR A 152 -10.37 2.80 27.44
C TYR A 152 -9.78 4.20 27.37
N ARG A 153 -9.30 4.58 26.19
CA ARG A 153 -8.79 5.94 25.94
C ARG A 153 -9.90 6.95 26.04
N LYS A 154 -9.66 8.02 26.81
CA LYS A 154 -10.62 9.11 27.04
C LYS A 154 -10.43 10.27 26.07
N ASP A 155 -9.28 10.36 25.39
CA ASP A 155 -8.88 11.47 24.54
C ASP A 155 -8.15 11.03 23.27
N GLY A 156 -7.92 11.98 22.37
CA GLY A 156 -7.16 11.81 21.15
C GLY A 156 -7.90 11.08 20.01
N LYS A 157 -7.19 10.77 18.94
CA LYS A 157 -7.74 10.15 17.71
C LYS A 157 -8.32 8.75 17.89
N ARG A 158 -8.13 8.12 19.04
CA ARG A 158 -8.54 6.75 19.33
C ARG A 158 -9.42 6.66 20.60
N ILE A 159 -10.27 7.67 20.82
CA ILE A 159 -11.25 7.66 21.93
C ILE A 159 -12.09 6.38 21.87
N GLY A 160 -12.34 5.75 23.02
CA GLY A 160 -13.11 4.52 23.12
C GLY A 160 -12.38 3.24 22.69
N HIS A 161 -11.11 3.34 22.26
CA HIS A 161 -10.29 2.15 22.04
C HIS A 161 -9.63 1.69 23.34
N PRO A 162 -9.52 0.36 23.59
CA PRO A 162 -8.84 -0.13 24.78
C PRO A 162 -7.37 0.27 24.75
N LEU A 163 -6.84 0.63 25.92
CA LEU A 163 -5.40 0.70 26.14
C LEU A 163 -4.82 -0.73 26.09
N SER A 164 -3.55 -0.84 25.76
CA SER A 164 -2.89 -2.14 25.80
C SER A 164 -2.95 -2.74 27.20
N LEU A 165 -3.34 -4.00 27.29
CA LEU A 165 -3.30 -4.78 28.53
C LEU A 165 -1.86 -4.99 29.02
N PHE A 166 -0.89 -4.89 28.11
CA PHE A 166 0.52 -5.15 28.36
C PHE A 166 1.31 -3.90 28.75
N SER A 167 0.75 -2.70 28.57
CA SER A 167 1.44 -1.42 28.84
C SER A 167 1.77 -1.19 30.31
N LYS A 168 1.00 -1.77 31.21
CA LYS A 168 1.16 -1.69 32.66
C LYS A 168 1.47 -3.04 33.30
N SER A 169 1.92 -4.02 32.50
CA SER A 169 2.21 -5.36 32.98
C SER A 169 3.39 -5.31 33.94
N ILE A 170 3.31 -6.11 34.98
CA ILE A 170 4.40 -6.36 35.93
C ILE A 170 5.50 -7.24 35.31
N PHE A 171 5.33 -7.64 34.07
CA PHE A 171 6.29 -8.45 33.33
C PHE A 171 7.25 -7.55 32.55
N ASP A 172 8.52 -7.90 32.53
CA ASP A 172 9.53 -7.26 31.69
C ASP A 172 9.24 -7.57 30.23
N ILE A 173 8.58 -6.63 29.53
CA ILE A 173 8.25 -6.75 28.13
C ILE A 173 9.19 -5.87 27.32
N GLU A 174 10.04 -6.51 26.54
CA GLU A 174 10.89 -5.81 25.61
C GLU A 174 10.09 -5.32 24.39
N ARG A 175 10.27 -4.05 24.05
CA ARG A 175 9.65 -3.42 22.88
C ARG A 175 10.72 -2.84 21.97
N PRO A 176 10.45 -2.85 20.64
CA PRO A 176 11.34 -2.19 19.71
C PRO A 176 11.49 -0.70 20.07
N ASN A 177 12.69 -0.17 19.92
CA ASN A 177 12.92 1.25 20.16
C ASN A 177 12.09 2.09 19.19
N ARG A 178 11.33 3.04 19.74
CA ARG A 178 10.45 3.94 18.97
C ARG A 178 11.21 4.81 17.97
N ASN A 179 12.45 5.16 18.31
CA ASN A 179 13.33 6.00 17.50
C ASN A 179 14.18 5.19 16.51
N GLN A 180 14.33 3.90 16.71
CA GLN A 180 14.87 2.98 15.72
C GLN A 180 13.73 2.61 14.76
N THR A 181 13.34 3.55 13.93
CA THR A 181 12.60 3.19 12.73
C THR A 181 13.54 2.33 11.88
N ASN A 182 13.44 1.01 12.02
CA ASN A 182 13.89 0.06 11.02
C ASN A 182 13.01 0.19 9.75
N GLU A 183 12.51 1.38 9.49
CA GLU A 183 12.00 1.71 8.18
C GLU A 183 13.22 1.66 7.28
N LYS A 184 13.40 0.54 6.61
CA LYS A 184 14.24 0.49 5.43
C LYS A 184 13.77 1.67 4.59
N HIS A 185 14.52 2.76 4.68
CA HIS A 185 14.21 3.95 3.92
C HIS A 185 14.05 3.51 2.48
N LYS A 186 12.89 3.73 1.91
CA LYS A 186 12.64 3.43 0.51
C LYS A 186 12.93 4.68 -0.28
N LEU A 187 13.56 4.50 -1.41
CA LEU A 187 13.68 5.59 -2.38
C LEU A 187 12.28 6.02 -2.80
N LYS A 188 12.01 7.32 -2.71
CA LYS A 188 10.69 7.90 -3.00
C LYS A 188 10.69 8.78 -4.25
N ASP A 189 11.86 9.05 -4.83
CA ASP A 189 12.06 9.87 -6.02
C ASP A 189 13.27 9.38 -6.81
N PHE A 190 13.38 9.81 -8.06
CA PHE A 190 14.55 9.57 -8.92
C PHE A 190 15.65 10.64 -8.75
N GLY A 191 15.47 11.58 -7.83
CA GLY A 191 16.46 12.56 -7.46
C GLY A 191 16.65 13.70 -8.47
N PRO A 192 17.85 14.29 -8.55
CA PRO A 192 18.08 15.50 -9.36
C PRO A 192 17.77 15.30 -10.84
N ASN A 193 18.06 14.11 -11.39
CA ASN A 193 17.88 13.78 -12.80
C ASN A 193 16.50 13.14 -13.08
N ARG A 194 15.48 13.39 -12.22
CA ARG A 194 14.18 12.70 -12.27
C ARG A 194 13.51 12.76 -13.62
N TYR A 195 13.51 13.90 -14.30
CA TYR A 195 12.84 14.06 -15.59
C TYR A 195 13.42 13.12 -16.64
N ARG A 196 14.73 13.13 -16.78
CA ARG A 196 15.45 12.26 -17.71
C ARG A 196 15.28 10.79 -17.34
N LEU A 197 15.47 10.44 -16.07
CA LEU A 197 15.37 9.06 -15.59
C LEU A 197 13.96 8.48 -15.73
N VAL A 198 12.92 9.29 -15.52
CA VAL A 198 11.53 8.88 -15.74
C VAL A 198 11.28 8.60 -17.21
N TYR A 199 11.71 9.51 -18.08
CA TYR A 199 11.57 9.33 -19.52
C TYR A 199 12.23 8.03 -19.99
N GLU A 200 13.48 7.81 -19.63
CA GLU A 200 14.23 6.60 -19.96
C GLU A 200 13.63 5.32 -19.34
N PHE A 201 13.06 5.42 -18.13
CA PHE A 201 12.37 4.30 -17.49
C PHE A 201 11.06 3.95 -18.22
N ILE A 202 10.31 4.94 -18.69
CA ILE A 202 9.12 4.74 -19.50
C ILE A 202 9.49 4.11 -20.84
N GLU A 203 10.58 4.54 -21.49
CA GLU A 203 11.11 3.89 -22.70
C GLU A 203 11.41 2.43 -22.47
N GLU A 204 12.11 2.10 -21.38
CA GLU A 204 12.42 0.71 -21.03
C GLU A 204 11.16 -0.12 -20.81
N ALA A 205 10.08 0.53 -20.36
CA ALA A 205 8.79 -0.12 -20.15
C ALA A 205 8.00 -0.39 -21.44
N GLU A 206 8.26 0.28 -22.57
CA GLU A 206 7.45 0.21 -23.81
C GLU A 206 7.27 -1.21 -24.33
N SER A 207 8.29 -2.05 -24.19
CA SER A 207 8.22 -3.47 -24.59
C SER A 207 7.31 -4.31 -23.70
N SER A 208 6.92 -3.79 -22.55
CA SER A 208 6.10 -4.49 -21.55
C SER A 208 4.60 -4.29 -21.79
N ASP A 209 3.81 -5.27 -21.32
CA ASP A 209 2.35 -5.18 -21.30
C ASP A 209 1.82 -4.27 -20.18
N ILE A 210 2.68 -3.71 -19.34
CA ILE A 210 2.33 -2.74 -18.30
C ILE A 210 2.86 -1.32 -18.59
N ALA A 211 3.39 -1.05 -19.79
CA ALA A 211 3.95 0.26 -20.13
C ALA A 211 3.01 1.43 -19.81
N LEU A 212 1.76 1.34 -20.25
CA LEU A 212 0.74 2.35 -19.97
C LEU A 212 0.50 2.50 -18.45
N GLY A 213 0.52 1.42 -17.70
CA GLY A 213 0.39 1.45 -16.24
C GLY A 213 1.58 2.14 -15.55
N VAL A 214 2.78 1.95 -16.08
CA VAL A 214 3.99 2.67 -15.64
C VAL A 214 3.81 4.16 -15.89
N CYS A 215 3.37 4.57 -17.10
CA CYS A 215 3.05 5.98 -17.37
C CYS A 215 2.06 6.56 -16.34
N PHE A 216 0.95 5.87 -16.06
CA PHE A 216 -0.02 6.34 -15.07
C PHE A 216 0.53 6.44 -13.64
N GLN A 217 1.51 5.61 -13.28
CA GLN A 217 2.17 5.72 -11.98
C GLN A 217 3.05 6.97 -11.89
N PHE A 218 3.78 7.31 -12.95
CA PHE A 218 4.69 8.45 -12.98
C PHE A 218 3.99 9.77 -13.34
N LEU A 219 2.98 9.73 -14.22
CA LEU A 219 2.34 10.92 -14.77
C LEU A 219 0.97 11.25 -14.12
N ALA A 220 0.43 10.35 -13.30
CA ALA A 220 -0.81 10.57 -12.54
C ALA A 220 -0.69 10.14 -11.07
N GLY A 221 0.48 9.73 -10.64
CA GLY A 221 0.74 9.31 -9.26
C GLY A 221 -0.11 8.13 -8.79
N LEU A 222 -0.58 7.26 -9.69
CA LEU A 222 -1.47 6.16 -9.34
C LEU A 222 -0.78 5.06 -8.55
N ARG A 223 -1.52 4.43 -7.64
CA ARG A 223 -1.11 3.19 -6.96
C ARG A 223 -1.37 1.99 -7.88
N VAL A 224 -0.60 0.91 -7.69
CA VAL A 224 -0.74 -0.33 -8.50
C VAL A 224 -2.18 -0.86 -8.54
N GLY A 225 -2.89 -0.83 -7.42
CA GLY A 225 -4.28 -1.28 -7.38
C GLY A 225 -5.20 -0.46 -8.28
N VAL A 226 -5.01 0.84 -8.27
CA VAL A 226 -5.77 1.79 -9.10
C VAL A 226 -5.47 1.60 -10.58
N THR A 227 -4.19 1.46 -10.95
CA THR A 227 -3.75 1.28 -12.35
C THR A 227 -4.35 0.03 -12.98
N ARG A 228 -4.67 -0.97 -12.17
CA ARG A 228 -5.12 -2.28 -12.61
C ARG A 228 -6.63 -2.40 -12.76
N GLU A 229 -7.40 -1.71 -11.91
CA GLU A 229 -8.79 -2.09 -11.65
C GLU A 229 -9.83 -1.25 -12.39
N SER A 230 -9.46 -0.05 -12.87
CA SER A 230 -10.54 0.87 -13.16
C SER A 230 -10.14 1.97 -14.12
N ILE A 231 -10.07 1.66 -15.38
CA ILE A 231 -9.93 2.74 -16.36
C ILE A 231 -11.02 2.59 -17.40
N TYR A 232 -12.10 3.35 -17.18
CA TYR A 232 -12.95 3.76 -18.27
C TYR A 232 -12.39 5.06 -18.83
N GLU A 233 -11.94 5.00 -20.06
CA GLU A 233 -11.64 6.19 -20.81
C GLU A 233 -12.96 6.96 -20.99
N LYS A 234 -13.20 8.00 -20.21
CA LYS A 234 -14.01 9.10 -20.68
C LYS A 234 -13.08 9.89 -21.60
N GLY A 235 -13.02 9.45 -22.86
CA GLY A 235 -12.25 10.11 -23.88
C GLY A 235 -12.82 11.50 -24.14
N PHE A 236 -12.40 12.48 -23.36
CA PHE A 236 -12.47 13.85 -23.78
C PHE A 236 -11.33 14.05 -24.77
N ARG A 237 -11.58 13.69 -26.02
CA ARG A 237 -10.84 14.19 -27.16
C ARG A 237 -11.21 15.65 -27.36
N GLY A 238 -10.67 16.50 -26.53
CA GLY A 238 -10.71 17.94 -26.65
C GLY A 238 -9.35 18.48 -26.21
N ASN A 239 -9.17 19.77 -26.17
CA ASN A 239 -7.95 20.44 -25.71
C ASN A 239 -7.59 20.19 -24.24
N ASP A 240 -8.28 19.29 -23.54
CA ASP A 240 -8.30 19.18 -22.09
C ASP A 240 -7.45 18.03 -21.53
N GLY A 241 -6.74 17.26 -22.38
CA GLY A 241 -5.83 16.21 -21.92
C GLY A 241 -6.51 14.88 -21.51
N MET A 242 -5.75 13.98 -20.92
CA MET A 242 -6.20 12.64 -20.55
C MET A 242 -6.76 12.59 -19.12
N TRP A 243 -7.99 12.10 -18.97
CA TRP A 243 -8.65 11.87 -17.69
C TRP A 243 -8.95 10.40 -17.47
N LEU A 244 -8.77 9.94 -16.24
CA LEU A 244 -9.06 8.57 -15.82
C LEU A 244 -10.17 8.56 -14.79
N VAL A 245 -11.22 7.78 -15.03
CA VAL A 245 -12.25 7.49 -14.02
C VAL A 245 -11.84 6.23 -13.27
N ILE A 246 -11.61 6.38 -11.98
CA ILE A 246 -11.15 5.30 -11.10
C ILE A 246 -12.32 4.79 -10.30
N GLU A 247 -12.64 3.51 -10.46
CA GLU A 247 -13.73 2.82 -9.77
C GLU A 247 -13.21 1.53 -9.12
N ASP A 248 -13.96 0.99 -8.18
CA ASP A 248 -13.68 -0.33 -7.58
C ASP A 248 -14.36 -1.42 -8.39
N ASN A 249 -13.65 -1.98 -9.35
CA ASN A 249 -14.11 -3.05 -10.24
C ASN A 249 -13.57 -4.44 -9.85
N GLN A 250 -13.03 -4.61 -8.65
CA GLN A 250 -12.41 -5.88 -8.22
C GLN A 250 -13.36 -7.05 -8.33
N GLU A 251 -14.58 -6.88 -7.85
CA GLU A 251 -15.57 -7.93 -7.87
C GLU A 251 -15.88 -8.41 -9.30
N HIS A 252 -15.93 -7.49 -10.24
CA HIS A 252 -16.16 -7.78 -11.64
C HIS A 252 -14.95 -8.40 -12.33
N LEU A 253 -13.76 -7.81 -12.15
CA LEU A 253 -12.55 -8.21 -12.87
C LEU A 253 -11.92 -9.52 -12.35
N PHE A 254 -12.07 -9.83 -11.07
CA PHE A 254 -11.39 -10.95 -10.41
C PHE A 254 -12.32 -12.02 -9.86
N ARG A 255 -13.53 -12.18 -10.44
CA ARG A 255 -14.49 -13.23 -10.07
C ARG A 255 -13.92 -14.64 -10.08
N HIS A 256 -12.96 -14.87 -10.98
CA HIS A 256 -12.32 -16.17 -11.17
C HIS A 256 -11.27 -16.51 -10.12
N LEU A 257 -10.86 -15.56 -9.30
CA LEU A 257 -9.88 -15.80 -8.25
C LEU A 257 -10.58 -16.20 -6.96
N SER A 258 -10.07 -17.27 -6.33
CA SER A 258 -10.50 -17.71 -4.99
C SER A 258 -10.13 -16.68 -3.90
N SER A 259 -9.17 -15.81 -4.19
CA SER A 259 -8.78 -14.69 -3.35
C SER A 259 -8.77 -13.41 -4.19
N ARG A 260 -9.77 -12.55 -4.01
CA ARG A 260 -9.91 -11.26 -4.73
C ARG A 260 -9.06 -10.13 -4.12
N TYR A 261 -8.07 -10.46 -3.30
CA TYR A 261 -7.49 -9.59 -2.27
C TYR A 261 -6.27 -8.83 -2.67
N ASP A 262 -6.08 -8.71 -3.95
CA ASP A 262 -4.93 -7.98 -4.42
C ASP A 262 -5.32 -6.51 -4.51
N VAL A 263 -4.83 -5.69 -3.72
CA VAL A 263 -4.84 -4.20 -3.73
C VAL A 263 -6.16 -3.53 -4.16
N GLN A 264 -7.01 -3.22 -3.21
CA GLN A 264 -8.29 -2.52 -3.43
C GLN A 264 -8.11 -1.05 -3.82
N VAL A 265 -9.00 -0.55 -4.67
CA VAL A 265 -9.19 0.89 -4.87
C VAL A 265 -9.76 1.50 -3.59
N LYS A 266 -9.01 2.41 -2.98
CA LYS A 266 -9.42 3.01 -1.71
C LYS A 266 -10.53 4.05 -1.86
N ARG A 267 -10.62 4.67 -3.04
CA ARG A 267 -11.61 5.70 -3.38
C ARG A 267 -11.83 5.80 -4.88
N PRO A 268 -13.06 5.72 -5.33
CA PRO A 268 -13.45 6.17 -6.66
C PRO A 268 -13.14 7.67 -6.82
N ARG A 269 -12.62 8.07 -7.96
CA ARG A 269 -12.36 9.48 -8.32
C ARG A 269 -11.98 9.63 -9.76
N GLU A 270 -12.06 10.86 -10.25
CA GLU A 270 -11.42 11.24 -11.49
C GLU A 270 -9.97 11.67 -11.23
N VAL A 271 -9.08 11.35 -12.16
CA VAL A 271 -7.65 11.69 -12.07
C VAL A 271 -7.20 12.23 -13.42
N PHE A 272 -6.57 13.39 -13.38
CA PHE A 272 -5.89 13.95 -14.53
C PHE A 272 -4.51 13.32 -14.69
N VAL A 273 -4.10 13.06 -15.92
CA VAL A 273 -2.79 12.53 -16.28
C VAL A 273 -1.97 13.63 -16.94
N LEU A 274 -0.72 13.78 -16.51
CA LEU A 274 0.24 14.63 -17.23
C LEU A 274 0.54 13.96 -18.56
N ASP A 275 -0.15 14.38 -19.62
CA ASP A 275 -0.06 13.75 -20.92
C ASP A 275 0.92 14.46 -21.85
N ASP A 276 1.55 13.67 -22.71
CA ASP A 276 2.41 14.09 -23.80
C ASP A 276 2.23 13.17 -25.01
N GLU A 277 2.90 13.46 -26.09
CA GLU A 277 2.85 12.63 -27.31
C GLU A 277 3.30 11.19 -27.06
N LYS A 278 4.30 11.00 -26.19
CA LYS A 278 4.81 9.68 -25.84
C LYS A 278 3.78 8.84 -25.09
N LEU A 279 3.08 9.43 -24.12
CA LEU A 279 2.00 8.75 -23.42
C LEU A 279 0.90 8.32 -24.40
N TRP A 280 0.49 9.22 -25.31
CA TRP A 280 -0.53 8.89 -26.31
C TRP A 280 -0.07 7.79 -27.26
N GLY A 281 1.20 7.79 -27.69
CA GLY A 281 1.80 6.69 -28.46
C GLY A 281 1.72 5.35 -27.73
N ILE A 282 2.13 5.32 -26.47
CA ILE A 282 2.05 4.11 -25.62
C ILE A 282 0.59 3.67 -25.42
N TYR A 283 -0.34 4.61 -25.24
CA TYR A 283 -1.76 4.32 -25.12
C TYR A 283 -2.31 3.63 -26.38
N HIS A 284 -2.04 4.16 -27.57
CA HIS A 284 -2.52 3.56 -28.82
C HIS A 284 -1.95 2.15 -29.02
N ILE A 285 -0.65 1.96 -28.81
CA ILE A 285 0.01 0.64 -28.89
C ILE A 285 -0.60 -0.34 -27.87
N HIS A 286 -0.91 0.15 -26.67
CA HIS A 286 -1.55 -0.67 -25.63
C HIS A 286 -2.95 -1.10 -26.05
N MET A 287 -3.78 -0.18 -26.56
CA MET A 287 -5.15 -0.47 -26.98
C MET A 287 -5.18 -1.45 -28.17
N GLU A 288 -4.32 -1.30 -29.17
CA GLU A 288 -4.19 -2.26 -30.26
C GLU A 288 -3.82 -3.67 -29.75
N ARG A 289 -2.88 -3.74 -28.81
CA ARG A 289 -2.48 -5.00 -28.16
C ARG A 289 -3.64 -5.61 -27.38
N LEU A 290 -4.39 -4.79 -26.65
CA LEU A 290 -5.55 -5.21 -25.89
C LEU A 290 -6.62 -5.83 -26.79
N GLU A 291 -6.93 -5.19 -27.92
CA GLU A 291 -7.88 -5.69 -28.91
C GLU A 291 -7.45 -7.02 -29.53
N LYS A 292 -6.15 -7.18 -29.84
CA LYS A 292 -5.59 -8.45 -30.32
C LYS A 292 -5.76 -9.57 -29.27
N LEU A 293 -5.49 -9.27 -28.00
CA LEU A 293 -5.67 -10.25 -26.91
C LEU A 293 -7.15 -10.61 -26.68
N LYS A 294 -8.04 -9.64 -26.73
CA LYS A 294 -9.50 -9.91 -26.61
C LYS A 294 -9.99 -10.83 -27.74
N LYS A 295 -9.54 -10.60 -28.96
CA LYS A 295 -9.84 -11.49 -30.10
C LYS A 295 -9.28 -12.90 -29.92
N GLN A 296 -8.06 -13.04 -29.42
CA GLN A 296 -7.42 -14.32 -29.16
C GLN A 296 -8.15 -15.15 -28.10
N PHE A 297 -8.68 -14.51 -27.06
CA PHE A 297 -9.35 -15.16 -25.93
C PHE A 297 -10.87 -15.00 -25.98
N LYS A 298 -11.51 -15.34 -27.11
CA LYS A 298 -12.93 -15.13 -27.44
C LYS A 298 -13.95 -15.41 -26.32
N ASN A 299 -13.66 -16.39 -25.46
CA ASN A 299 -14.57 -16.82 -24.39
C ASN A 299 -14.26 -16.17 -23.01
N LYS A 300 -13.31 -15.24 -22.96
CA LYS A 300 -12.88 -14.59 -21.70
C LYS A 300 -13.03 -13.08 -21.83
N GLU A 301 -14.27 -12.62 -21.80
CA GLU A 301 -14.56 -11.19 -21.78
C GLU A 301 -14.00 -10.56 -20.51
N SER A 302 -12.87 -9.90 -20.63
CA SER A 302 -12.34 -9.05 -19.58
C SER A 302 -12.42 -7.60 -20.01
N ASN A 303 -13.17 -6.80 -19.26
CA ASN A 303 -13.20 -5.35 -19.43
C ASN A 303 -11.99 -4.66 -18.78
N ALA A 304 -11.00 -5.45 -18.32
CA ALA A 304 -9.80 -4.92 -17.73
C ALA A 304 -8.91 -4.25 -18.79
N LEU A 305 -8.35 -3.09 -18.44
CA LEU A 305 -7.34 -2.43 -19.26
C LEU A 305 -6.05 -3.26 -19.34
N PHE A 306 -5.69 -3.98 -18.29
CA PHE A 306 -4.49 -4.82 -18.25
C PHE A 306 -4.89 -6.30 -18.17
N ILE A 307 -4.55 -7.03 -19.23
CA ILE A 307 -4.87 -8.46 -19.40
C ILE A 307 -3.56 -9.26 -19.46
N SER A 308 -3.56 -10.40 -18.79
CA SER A 308 -2.45 -11.36 -18.89
C SER A 308 -2.39 -12.00 -20.27
N ARG A 309 -1.23 -11.94 -20.94
CA ARG A 309 -1.02 -12.56 -22.26
C ARG A 309 -1.17 -14.08 -22.27
N SER A 310 -0.97 -14.73 -21.13
CA SER A 310 -1.06 -16.19 -21.04
C SER A 310 -2.47 -16.71 -20.74
N THR A 311 -3.31 -15.91 -20.08
CA THR A 311 -4.62 -16.37 -19.61
C THR A 311 -5.81 -15.62 -20.18
N GLY A 312 -5.60 -14.44 -20.77
CA GLY A 312 -6.66 -13.53 -21.21
C GLY A 312 -7.51 -12.96 -20.09
N LEU A 313 -7.10 -13.12 -18.83
CA LEU A 313 -7.79 -12.62 -17.66
C LEU A 313 -7.12 -11.33 -17.14
N ALA A 314 -7.84 -10.57 -16.32
CA ALA A 314 -7.32 -9.37 -15.69
C ALA A 314 -5.99 -9.64 -14.97
N LEU A 315 -5.01 -8.77 -15.16
CA LEU A 315 -3.67 -8.91 -14.60
C LEU A 315 -3.69 -8.71 -13.09
N SER A 316 -3.17 -9.68 -12.32
CA SER A 316 -3.09 -9.56 -10.87
C SER A 316 -2.04 -8.53 -10.44
N GLY A 317 -2.17 -7.92 -9.22
CA GLY A 317 -1.18 -7.00 -8.67
C GLY A 317 0.20 -7.63 -8.51
N THR A 318 0.25 -8.90 -8.13
CA THR A 318 1.49 -9.68 -8.09
C THR A 318 2.08 -9.83 -9.49
N GLY A 319 1.24 -10.10 -10.49
CA GLY A 319 1.64 -10.16 -11.89
C GLY A 319 2.21 -8.84 -12.41
N TYR A 320 1.54 -7.73 -12.06
CA TYR A 320 2.01 -6.38 -12.37
C TYR A 320 3.35 -6.09 -11.69
N ALA A 321 3.46 -6.34 -10.38
CA ALA A 321 4.67 -6.08 -9.61
C ALA A 321 5.89 -6.86 -10.14
N LYS A 322 5.71 -8.12 -10.54
CA LYS A 322 6.77 -8.93 -11.17
C LYS A 322 7.26 -8.31 -12.49
N ARG A 323 6.34 -7.79 -13.31
CA ARG A 323 6.70 -7.11 -14.58
C ARG A 323 7.43 -5.80 -14.33
N PHE A 324 6.96 -5.02 -13.38
CA PHE A 324 7.63 -3.79 -12.96
C PHE A 324 9.06 -4.05 -12.47
N LEU A 325 9.26 -5.12 -11.69
CA LEU A 325 10.58 -5.50 -11.22
C LEU A 325 11.52 -5.83 -12.39
N ARG A 326 11.05 -6.57 -13.39
CA ARG A 326 11.85 -6.87 -14.60
C ARG A 326 12.21 -5.61 -15.39
N ILE A 327 11.30 -4.66 -15.51
CA ILE A 327 11.60 -3.36 -16.15
C ILE A 327 12.67 -2.63 -15.34
N LYS A 328 12.53 -2.59 -14.01
CA LYS A 328 13.52 -1.98 -13.12
C LYS A 328 14.91 -2.60 -13.31
N GLU A 329 15.00 -3.93 -13.32
CA GLU A 329 16.27 -4.66 -13.48
C GLU A 329 16.93 -4.31 -14.82
N ARG A 330 16.19 -4.33 -15.94
CA ARG A 330 16.71 -3.94 -17.25
C ARG A 330 17.14 -2.48 -17.29
N PHE A 331 16.37 -1.60 -16.69
CA PHE A 331 16.70 -0.17 -16.61
C PHE A 331 18.01 0.08 -15.85
N LEU A 332 18.20 -0.54 -14.69
CA LEU A 332 19.44 -0.43 -13.93
C LEU A 332 20.63 -1.00 -14.70
N GLU A 333 20.44 -2.10 -15.42
CA GLU A 333 21.46 -2.67 -16.27
C GLU A 333 21.81 -1.74 -17.44
N LYS A 334 20.81 -1.11 -18.09
CA LYS A 334 21.02 -0.07 -19.13
C LYS A 334 21.86 1.10 -18.61
N LEU A 335 21.60 1.57 -17.38
CA LEU A 335 22.42 2.61 -16.76
C LEU A 335 23.87 2.16 -16.55
N ARG A 336 24.08 0.90 -16.15
CA ARG A 336 25.40 0.31 -15.97
C ARG A 336 26.18 0.23 -17.27
N ILE A 337 25.55 -0.26 -18.34
CA ILE A 337 26.14 -0.38 -19.69
C ILE A 337 26.51 1.01 -20.22
N ASN A 338 25.64 1.99 -20.01
CA ASN A 338 25.85 3.37 -20.44
C ASN A 338 26.78 4.17 -19.52
N ARG A 339 27.43 3.52 -18.56
CA ARG A 339 28.38 4.12 -17.60
C ARG A 339 27.81 5.30 -16.79
N ARG A 340 26.49 5.30 -16.56
CA ARG A 340 25.81 6.31 -15.75
C ARG A 340 25.85 5.93 -14.27
N TYR A 341 27.04 5.90 -13.72
CA TYR A 341 27.30 5.37 -12.37
C TYR A 341 26.65 6.18 -11.26
N GLU A 342 26.61 7.51 -11.39
CA GLU A 342 25.97 8.38 -10.38
C GLU A 342 24.47 8.09 -10.26
N ASP A 343 23.75 7.98 -11.39
CA ASP A 343 22.35 7.65 -11.42
C ASP A 343 22.11 6.22 -10.91
N LEU A 344 22.97 5.28 -11.29
CA LEU A 344 22.89 3.89 -10.84
C LEU A 344 23.08 3.79 -9.32
N GLU A 345 24.12 4.43 -8.78
CA GLU A 345 24.39 4.48 -7.33
C GLU A 345 23.21 5.08 -6.58
N PHE A 346 22.69 6.21 -7.06
CA PHE A 346 21.53 6.84 -6.47
C PHE A 346 20.32 5.89 -6.44
N LEU A 347 19.99 5.26 -7.56
CA LEU A 347 18.83 4.38 -7.68
C LEU A 347 19.00 3.03 -6.98
N THR A 348 20.22 2.64 -6.63
CA THR A 348 20.52 1.41 -5.87
C THR A 348 20.80 1.66 -4.40
N SER A 349 20.96 2.91 -3.96
CA SER A 349 21.24 3.29 -2.58
C SER A 349 20.16 2.82 -1.59
N LEU A 350 18.91 2.79 -2.05
CA LEU A 350 17.75 2.37 -1.27
C LEU A 350 16.80 1.50 -2.11
N PRO A 351 16.10 0.55 -1.49
CA PRO A 351 15.11 -0.25 -2.20
C PRO A 351 13.92 0.61 -2.66
N TRP A 352 13.43 0.34 -3.87
CA TRP A 352 12.22 0.95 -4.41
C TRP A 352 11.38 -0.03 -5.22
N SER A 353 10.11 0.28 -5.36
CA SER A 353 9.11 -0.53 -6.06
C SER A 353 8.13 0.38 -6.81
N THR A 354 7.02 -0.16 -7.25
CA THR A 354 5.94 0.56 -7.94
C THR A 354 5.47 1.86 -7.27
N HIS A 355 5.70 2.05 -5.98
CA HIS A 355 5.36 3.29 -5.29
C HIS A 355 6.27 4.49 -5.64
N ILE A 356 7.42 4.24 -6.27
CA ILE A 356 8.36 5.30 -6.69
C ILE A 356 7.68 6.31 -7.62
N GLY A 357 6.86 5.84 -8.58
CA GLY A 357 6.16 6.72 -9.52
C GLY A 357 5.27 7.75 -8.81
N ARG A 358 4.63 7.37 -7.70
CA ARG A 358 3.81 8.31 -6.92
C ARG A 358 4.66 9.37 -6.21
N GLY A 359 5.87 9.02 -5.78
CA GLY A 359 6.81 9.97 -5.20
C GLY A 359 7.36 10.93 -6.25
N VAL A 360 7.78 10.41 -7.40
CA VAL A 360 8.22 11.22 -8.54
C VAL A 360 7.14 12.21 -8.98
N PHE A 361 5.90 11.73 -9.17
CA PHE A 361 4.76 12.60 -9.51
C PHE A 361 4.56 13.72 -8.49
N THR A 362 4.70 13.43 -7.20
CA THR A 362 4.63 14.45 -6.15
C THR A 362 5.69 15.52 -6.35
N ASN A 363 6.93 15.10 -6.61
CA ASN A 363 8.04 16.04 -6.80
C ASN A 363 7.91 16.83 -8.11
N PHE A 364 7.33 16.26 -9.17
CA PHE A 364 6.96 17.02 -10.38
C PHE A 364 5.99 18.16 -10.06
N LEU A 365 4.95 17.87 -9.28
CA LEU A 365 3.96 18.88 -8.90
C LEU A 365 4.57 19.97 -8.00
N ILE A 366 5.53 19.60 -7.13
CA ILE A 366 6.29 20.58 -6.33
C ILE A 366 7.15 21.47 -7.23
N ASP A 367 7.83 20.87 -8.20
CA ASP A 367 8.66 21.62 -9.16
C ASP A 367 7.82 22.58 -10.02
N LEU A 368 6.54 22.26 -10.26
CA LEU A 368 5.56 23.14 -10.88
C LEU A 368 5.02 24.22 -9.94
N GLY A 369 5.42 24.23 -8.67
CA GLY A 369 5.01 25.24 -7.70
C GLY A 369 3.67 25.01 -7.02
N LEU A 370 3.05 23.81 -7.18
CA LEU A 370 1.78 23.50 -6.51
C LEU A 370 1.94 23.41 -4.99
N SER A 371 0.92 23.86 -4.27
CA SER A 371 0.85 23.69 -2.82
C SER A 371 0.65 22.23 -2.40
N ILE A 372 0.98 21.91 -1.15
CA ILE A 372 0.81 20.55 -0.61
C ILE A 372 -0.66 20.12 -0.63
N GLU A 373 -1.58 21.06 -0.44
CA GLU A 373 -3.02 20.85 -0.48
C GLU A 373 -3.50 20.47 -1.89
N GLU A 374 -3.05 21.21 -2.91
CA GLU A 374 -3.35 20.91 -4.31
C GLU A 374 -2.80 19.54 -4.70
N ILE A 375 -1.55 19.24 -4.31
CA ILE A 375 -0.91 17.95 -4.56
C ILE A 375 -1.69 16.83 -3.88
N ALA A 376 -2.12 17.00 -2.63
CA ALA A 376 -2.91 16.01 -1.90
C ALA A 376 -4.24 15.73 -2.60
N ASN A 377 -4.91 16.78 -3.11
CA ASN A 377 -6.16 16.66 -3.87
C ASN A 377 -5.96 15.89 -5.18
N LEU A 378 -4.98 16.27 -5.99
CA LEU A 378 -4.65 15.58 -7.25
C LEU A 378 -4.30 14.10 -7.02
N ARG A 379 -3.59 13.78 -5.94
CA ARG A 379 -3.24 12.42 -5.57
C ARG A 379 -4.39 11.65 -4.93
N GLY A 380 -5.46 12.33 -4.47
CA GLY A 380 -6.56 11.74 -3.70
C GLY A 380 -6.10 11.22 -2.34
N ASP A 381 -5.22 11.92 -1.67
CA ASP A 381 -4.79 11.59 -0.30
C ASP A 381 -5.79 12.15 0.73
N LYS A 382 -5.99 11.42 1.84
CA LYS A 382 -6.93 11.84 2.90
C LYS A 382 -6.34 12.90 3.83
N THR A 383 -5.02 12.94 3.94
CA THR A 383 -4.29 13.79 4.88
C THR A 383 -3.04 14.33 4.20
N LEU A 384 -2.66 15.55 4.55
CA LEU A 384 -1.43 16.18 4.08
C LEU A 384 -0.19 15.37 4.49
N THR A 385 -0.23 14.71 5.64
CA THR A 385 0.85 13.84 6.12
C THR A 385 1.18 12.74 5.11
N ALA A 386 0.14 12.16 4.45
CA ALA A 386 0.36 11.13 3.43
C ALA A 386 1.05 11.69 2.17
N THR A 387 0.89 12.97 1.88
CA THR A 387 1.59 13.66 0.79
C THR A 387 3.01 13.99 1.21
N LEU A 388 3.21 14.52 2.42
CA LEU A 388 4.52 14.90 2.97
C LEU A 388 5.50 13.72 3.04
N GLU A 389 5.02 12.49 3.23
CA GLU A 389 5.86 11.28 3.21
C GLU A 389 6.61 11.05 1.89
N TYR A 390 6.14 11.65 0.79
CA TYR A 390 6.72 11.47 -0.54
C TYR A 390 7.64 12.63 -0.95
N ILE A 391 7.68 13.71 -0.18
CA ILE A 391 8.57 14.84 -0.45
C ILE A 391 9.98 14.44 -0.04
N GLU A 392 10.88 14.45 -1.01
CA GLU A 392 12.27 14.15 -0.71
C GLU A 392 12.96 15.34 -0.02
N LYS A 393 13.73 15.07 1.03
CA LYS A 393 14.49 16.11 1.76
C LYS A 393 15.41 16.91 0.83
N ARG A 394 15.98 16.25 -0.20
CA ARG A 394 16.85 16.92 -1.18
C ARG A 394 16.11 17.95 -2.03
N THR A 395 14.85 17.70 -2.40
CA THR A 395 14.02 18.67 -3.14
C THR A 395 13.80 19.92 -2.30
N SER A 396 13.55 19.75 -1.00
CA SER A 396 13.45 20.88 -0.07
C SER A 396 14.78 21.64 0.07
N TYR A 397 15.89 20.92 0.12
CA TYR A 397 17.22 21.50 0.23
C TYR A 397 17.63 22.29 -1.03
N SER A 398 17.34 21.78 -2.23
CA SER A 398 17.65 22.49 -3.49
C SER A 398 16.84 23.78 -3.62
N LYS A 399 15.56 23.76 -3.20
CA LYS A 399 14.73 24.97 -3.16
C LYS A 399 15.22 25.99 -2.14
N ILE A 400 15.66 25.56 -0.96
CA ILE A 400 16.26 26.43 0.03
C ILE A 400 17.56 27.05 -0.53
N LYS A 401 18.40 26.22 -1.17
CA LYS A 401 19.64 26.71 -1.79
C LYS A 401 19.39 27.69 -2.92
N GLU A 402 18.38 27.43 -3.76
CA GLU A 402 17.93 28.35 -4.81
C GLU A 402 17.45 29.67 -4.20
N HIS A 403 16.64 29.64 -3.15
CA HIS A 403 16.19 30.82 -2.43
C HIS A 403 17.35 31.59 -1.76
N VAL A 404 18.30 30.90 -1.15
CA VAL A 404 19.50 31.49 -0.57
C VAL A 404 20.35 32.15 -1.66
N ASN A 405 20.49 31.51 -2.82
CA ASN A 405 21.21 32.12 -3.95
C ASN A 405 20.51 33.38 -4.48
N ILE A 406 19.18 33.37 -4.56
CA ILE A 406 18.35 34.51 -4.92
C ILE A 406 18.58 35.67 -3.88
N LEU A 407 18.47 35.35 -2.59
CA LEU A 407 18.73 36.34 -1.54
C LEU A 407 20.17 36.89 -1.63
N SER A 408 21.15 36.01 -1.86
CA SER A 408 22.52 36.42 -2.01
C SER A 408 22.75 37.30 -3.25
N SER A 409 22.03 37.06 -4.35
CA SER A 409 22.12 37.91 -5.55
C SER A 409 21.44 39.26 -5.37
N VAL A 410 20.41 39.37 -4.55
CA VAL A 410 19.72 40.61 -4.22
C VAL A 410 20.58 41.49 -3.27
N TYR A 411 21.39 40.87 -2.40
CA TYR A 411 22.28 41.57 -1.46
C TYR A 411 23.71 41.71 -1.96
N GLY A 412 24.09 41.02 -3.05
CA GLY A 412 25.38 41.16 -3.72
C GLY A 412 25.33 42.32 -4.72
N GLU A 413 26.31 43.21 -4.67
CA GLU A 413 26.41 44.40 -5.53
C GLU A 413 26.16 44.05 -7.03
N GLY A 414 25.13 44.64 -7.60
CA GLY A 414 25.03 44.89 -9.04
C GLY A 414 24.40 43.80 -9.91
N VAL A 415 23.23 43.33 -9.57
CA VAL A 415 22.37 42.62 -10.55
C VAL A 415 21.22 43.54 -10.96
N ASP A 416 21.15 43.85 -12.26
CA ASP A 416 20.02 44.60 -12.83
C ASP A 416 18.69 43.87 -12.59
N ASP A 417 17.70 44.60 -12.08
CA ASP A 417 16.35 44.09 -11.78
C ASP A 417 15.67 43.38 -12.99
N ALA A 418 16.14 43.64 -14.20
CA ALA A 418 15.60 43.09 -15.45
C ALA A 418 15.84 41.56 -15.57
N ASP A 419 17.05 41.05 -15.18
CA ASP A 419 17.38 39.63 -15.27
C ASP A 419 16.61 38.76 -14.26
N PHE A 420 16.21 39.37 -13.12
CA PHE A 420 15.45 38.69 -12.09
C PHE A 420 14.00 38.37 -12.53
N TYR A 421 13.41 39.29 -13.29
CA TYR A 421 12.03 39.14 -13.79
C TYR A 421 11.93 38.17 -14.99
N GLU A 422 12.96 38.02 -15.79
CA GLU A 422 12.94 37.15 -16.95
C GLU A 422 12.91 35.65 -16.56
N ASP A 423 13.68 35.24 -15.56
CA ASP A 423 13.68 33.86 -15.08
C ASP A 423 12.40 33.50 -14.31
N SER A 424 11.85 34.46 -13.58
CA SER A 424 10.56 34.34 -12.88
C SER A 424 9.37 34.30 -13.85
N SER A 425 9.45 35.07 -14.95
CA SER A 425 8.42 35.10 -15.98
C SER A 425 8.38 33.80 -16.81
N ASN A 426 9.52 33.17 -17.04
CA ASN A 426 9.61 31.88 -17.73
C ASN A 426 8.99 30.74 -16.89
N LYS A 427 9.23 30.71 -15.59
CA LYS A 427 8.60 29.74 -14.67
C LYS A 427 7.09 29.99 -14.56
N ARG A 428 6.67 31.25 -14.53
CA ARG A 428 5.25 31.63 -14.50
C ARG A 428 4.57 31.36 -15.82
N GLN A 429 5.23 31.55 -16.97
CA GLN A 429 4.70 31.19 -18.28
C GLN A 429 4.55 29.68 -18.46
N VAL A 430 5.46 28.84 -17.92
CA VAL A 430 5.32 27.41 -17.89
C VAL A 430 4.15 27.00 -17.00
N TYR A 431 4.01 27.61 -15.83
CA TYR A 431 2.88 27.41 -14.91
C TYR A 431 1.55 27.85 -15.56
N ASP A 432 1.51 29.05 -16.16
CA ASP A 432 0.32 29.61 -16.81
C ASP A 432 -0.07 28.83 -18.08
N ARG A 433 0.89 28.34 -18.88
CA ARG A 433 0.63 27.40 -19.98
C ARG A 433 0.08 26.07 -19.48
N TYR A 434 0.57 25.61 -18.35
CA TYR A 434 0.12 24.39 -17.73
C TYR A 434 -1.29 24.56 -17.17
N ILE A 435 -1.54 25.63 -16.42
CA ILE A 435 -2.88 25.97 -15.88
C ILE A 435 -3.88 26.36 -16.97
N SER A 436 -3.48 27.07 -18.02
CA SER A 436 -4.36 27.40 -19.15
C SER A 436 -4.72 26.17 -19.97
N ARG A 437 -3.83 25.20 -20.07
CA ARG A 437 -4.11 23.86 -20.64
C ARG A 437 -5.07 23.05 -19.76
N TRP A 438 -5.08 23.29 -18.46
CA TRP A 438 -5.91 22.63 -17.46
C TRP A 438 -7.21 23.38 -17.16
N GLY A 439 -7.56 24.33 -17.94
CA GLY A 439 -8.67 25.32 -18.04
C GLY A 439 -9.98 25.11 -17.29
N GLY A 440 -10.03 24.39 -16.18
CA GLY A 440 -11.24 24.13 -15.43
C GLY A 440 -11.22 24.43 -13.93
N LEU A 441 -10.07 24.70 -13.33
CA LEU A 441 -9.98 25.03 -11.90
C LEU A 441 -10.03 26.56 -11.69
N LYS A 442 -11.13 27.20 -12.10
CA LYS A 442 -11.46 28.53 -11.55
C LYS A 442 -11.73 28.34 -10.06
N SER A 443 -10.90 29.00 -9.25
CA SER A 443 -11.18 29.25 -7.84
C SER A 443 -12.59 29.84 -7.70
N GLY A 444 -13.54 29.10 -7.21
CA GLY A 444 -14.84 29.66 -6.87
C GLY A 444 -16.06 28.79 -7.14
N SER A 445 -16.04 27.51 -6.83
CA SER A 445 -17.28 26.79 -6.56
C SER A 445 -17.22 26.21 -5.15
N ARG A 446 -17.97 26.86 -4.26
CA ARG A 446 -18.31 26.33 -2.95
C ARG A 446 -18.93 24.96 -3.16
N ILE A 447 -18.30 23.94 -2.59
CA ILE A 447 -18.89 22.62 -2.47
C ILE A 447 -19.56 22.58 -1.10
N TYR A 448 -20.87 22.44 -1.11
CA TYR A 448 -21.67 22.07 0.06
C TYR A 448 -21.41 20.62 0.44
#